data_ebbb62655d314472ab87d2f1f2e19665
#
_entry.id   ebbb62655d314472ab87d2f1f2e19665
#
_cell.length_a   1.000
_cell.length_b   1.000
_cell.length_c   1.000
_cell.angle_alpha   90.00
_cell.angle_beta   90.00
_cell.angle_gamma   90.00
#
_symmetry.space_group_name_H-M   'P 1'
#
loop_
_entity.id
_entity.type
_entity.pdbx_description
1 polymer ?
#
loop_
_entity_poly.entity_id
_entity_poly.type
_entity_poly.pdbx_seq_one_letter_code
_entity_poly.pdbx_strand_id
1 'polypeptide(L)'
;MLRAETKARARALQMLYAWELTGNLPMSETATRLARLTGPDPLVFDRAEALATGVVAAADSLDRETEAAADNWRLSRIGTVERNILRLATYELRLGEEPPKVVINEAVQLAHWFAGAKAPAFINGVLDRIAHSLGRL
;
A
#
# COMPACT_ATOMS: atom_id res chain seq x y z
N MET A 1 -20.21 7.14 -0.52
CA MET A 1 -19.49 6.91 0.77
C MET A 1 -18.50 5.79 0.62
N LEU A 2 -17.27 6.02 1.08
CA LEU A 2 -16.23 5.00 1.02
C LEU A 2 -16.38 4.01 2.17
N ARG A 3 -16.10 2.73 1.89
CA ARG A 3 -16.07 1.69 2.91
C ARG A 3 -14.91 1.93 3.89
N ALA A 4 -15.06 1.45 5.11
CA ALA A 4 -14.02 1.57 6.13
C ALA A 4 -12.69 0.98 5.68
N GLU A 5 -12.71 -0.15 4.97
CA GLU A 5 -11.51 -0.81 4.46
C GLU A 5 -10.78 0.05 3.41
N THR A 6 -11.53 0.71 2.53
CA THR A 6 -10.95 1.64 1.55
C THR A 6 -10.28 2.82 2.24
N LYS A 7 -10.95 3.39 3.25
CA LYS A 7 -10.38 4.46 4.06
C LYS A 7 -9.14 4.01 4.81
N ALA A 8 -9.17 2.80 5.37
CA ALA A 8 -8.03 2.24 6.10
C ALA A 8 -6.81 2.11 5.20
N ARG A 9 -6.99 1.65 3.96
CA ARG A 9 -5.90 1.56 2.98
C ARG A 9 -5.33 2.94 2.63
N ALA A 10 -6.19 3.93 2.46
CA ALA A 10 -5.74 5.30 2.19
C ALA A 10 -4.91 5.84 3.37
N ARG A 11 -5.36 5.61 4.60
CA ARG A 11 -4.61 6.04 5.79
C ARG A 11 -3.30 5.27 5.95
N ALA A 12 -3.29 3.96 5.68
CA ALA A 12 -2.08 3.16 5.69
C ALA A 12 -1.06 3.69 4.69
N LEU A 13 -1.50 4.05 3.48
CA LEU A 13 -0.62 4.63 2.46
C LEU A 13 0.00 5.94 2.95
N GLN A 14 -0.80 6.81 3.55
CA GLN A 14 -0.31 8.08 4.10
C GLN A 14 0.70 7.85 5.24
N MET A 15 0.47 6.86 6.07
CA MET A 15 1.39 6.47 7.13
C MET A 15 2.71 5.93 6.58
N LEU A 16 2.66 5.12 5.53
CA LEU A 16 3.85 4.59 4.87
C LEU A 16 4.65 5.70 4.18
N TYR A 17 3.97 6.65 3.57
CA TYR A 17 4.61 7.82 2.98
C TYR A 17 5.40 8.59 4.04
N ALA A 18 4.77 8.87 5.18
CA ALA A 18 5.43 9.56 6.29
C ALA A 18 6.62 8.75 6.83
N TRP A 19 6.45 7.44 6.98
CA TRP A 19 7.53 6.55 7.43
C TRP A 19 8.74 6.61 6.49
N GLU A 20 8.53 6.55 5.18
CA GLU A 20 9.64 6.58 4.22
C GLU A 20 10.38 7.92 4.24
N LEU A 21 9.65 9.02 4.42
CA LEU A 21 10.27 10.36 4.46
C LEU A 21 11.03 10.64 5.76
N THR A 22 10.50 10.20 6.89
CA THR A 22 11.06 10.51 8.21
C THR A 22 11.98 9.41 8.75
N GLY A 23 11.66 8.17 8.43
CA GLY A 23 12.44 7.00 8.84
C GLY A 23 12.35 6.61 10.31
N ASN A 24 11.91 7.49 11.19
CA ASN A 24 12.09 7.32 12.62
C ASN A 24 10.83 7.38 13.49
N LEU A 25 9.69 7.79 12.94
CA LEU A 25 8.47 7.90 13.75
C LEU A 25 7.79 6.55 13.89
N PRO A 26 7.42 6.14 15.11
CA PRO A 26 6.59 4.95 15.31
C PRO A 26 5.26 5.09 14.57
N MET A 27 4.73 3.98 14.04
CA MET A 27 3.45 4.00 13.33
C MET A 27 2.30 4.48 14.20
N SER A 28 2.31 4.16 15.50
CA SER A 28 1.30 4.65 16.43
C SER A 28 1.27 6.17 16.52
N GLU A 29 2.44 6.82 16.52
CA GLU A 29 2.52 8.26 16.54
C GLU A 29 2.06 8.88 15.22
N THR A 30 2.45 8.29 14.10
CA THR A 30 2.00 8.71 12.78
C THR A 30 0.48 8.60 12.66
N ALA A 31 -0.10 7.51 13.13
CA ALA A 31 -1.54 7.31 13.14
C ALA A 31 -2.25 8.38 13.98
N THR A 32 -1.72 8.69 15.15
CA THR A 32 -2.28 9.71 16.04
C THR A 32 -2.29 11.09 15.37
N ARG A 33 -1.17 11.46 14.75
CA ARG A 33 -1.06 12.74 14.05
C ARG A 33 -2.01 12.83 12.86
N LEU A 34 -2.12 11.77 12.10
CA LEU A 34 -3.01 11.72 10.95
C LEU A 34 -4.48 11.78 11.37
N ALA A 35 -4.84 11.12 12.47
CA ALA A 35 -6.19 11.15 13.02
C ALA A 35 -6.61 12.57 13.44
N ARG A 36 -5.67 13.38 13.92
CA ARG A 36 -5.95 14.79 14.26
C ARG A 36 -6.32 15.61 13.03
N LEU A 37 -5.74 15.27 11.87
CA LEU A 37 -5.99 15.99 10.62
C LEU A 37 -7.25 15.54 9.90
N THR A 38 -7.54 14.24 9.95
CA THR A 38 -8.62 13.63 9.14
C THR A 38 -9.83 13.21 9.95
N GLY A 39 -9.76 13.31 11.27
CA GLY A 39 -10.78 12.85 12.19
C GLY A 39 -10.50 11.46 12.72
N PRO A 40 -10.68 11.24 14.04
CA PRO A 40 -10.48 9.94 14.65
C PRO A 40 -11.60 8.98 14.24
N ASP A 41 -11.20 7.80 13.78
CA ASP A 41 -12.11 6.69 13.50
C ASP A 41 -11.35 5.42 13.86
N PRO A 42 -11.58 4.85 15.07
CA PRO A 42 -10.82 3.69 15.54
C PRO A 42 -10.87 2.49 14.59
N LEU A 43 -12.01 2.25 13.95
CA LEU A 43 -12.16 1.14 13.03
C LEU A 43 -11.22 1.29 11.83
N VAL A 44 -11.12 2.51 11.29
CA VAL A 44 -10.24 2.82 10.18
C VAL A 44 -8.76 2.80 10.61
N PHE A 45 -8.42 3.49 11.70
CA PHE A 45 -7.03 3.65 12.11
C PHE A 45 -6.41 2.39 12.71
N ASP A 46 -7.19 1.55 13.40
CA ASP A 46 -6.68 0.28 13.89
C ASP A 46 -6.28 -0.62 12.72
N ARG A 47 -7.10 -0.67 11.69
CA ARG A 47 -6.78 -1.45 10.49
C ARG A 47 -5.61 -0.82 9.72
N ALA A 48 -5.60 0.50 9.57
CA ALA A 48 -4.53 1.23 8.87
C ALA A 48 -3.18 0.99 9.55
N GLU A 49 -3.13 1.08 10.86
CA GLU A 49 -1.91 0.87 11.63
C GLU A 49 -1.42 -0.58 11.51
N ALA A 50 -2.33 -1.54 11.56
CA ALA A 50 -1.98 -2.96 11.39
C ALA A 50 -1.38 -3.22 10.00
N LEU A 51 -1.98 -2.67 8.95
CA LEU A 51 -1.48 -2.79 7.59
C LEU A 51 -0.10 -2.14 7.45
N ALA A 52 0.04 -0.90 7.90
CA ALA A 52 1.31 -0.17 7.77
C ALA A 52 2.43 -0.84 8.56
N THR A 53 2.16 -1.31 9.78
CA THR A 53 3.14 -2.02 10.60
C THR A 53 3.60 -3.30 9.93
N GLY A 54 2.66 -4.07 9.37
CA GLY A 54 2.98 -5.30 8.65
C GLY A 54 3.84 -5.04 7.41
N VAL A 55 3.53 -3.99 6.66
CA VAL A 55 4.31 -3.60 5.49
C VAL A 55 5.73 -3.21 5.88
N VAL A 56 5.90 -2.39 6.90
CA VAL A 56 7.23 -1.98 7.36
C VAL A 56 8.07 -3.18 7.79
N ALA A 57 7.48 -4.12 8.52
CA ALA A 57 8.17 -5.33 8.97
C ALA A 57 8.64 -6.20 7.81
N ALA A 58 7.93 -6.20 6.68
CA ALA A 58 8.22 -7.03 5.51
C ALA A 58 8.78 -6.23 4.34
N ALA A 59 9.14 -4.96 4.53
CA ALA A 59 9.46 -4.04 3.44
C ALA A 59 10.51 -4.58 2.47
N ASP A 60 11.62 -5.12 2.97
CA ASP A 60 12.69 -5.63 2.10
C ASP A 60 12.23 -6.76 1.20
N SER A 61 11.47 -7.71 1.73
CA SER A 61 10.97 -8.83 0.92
C SER A 61 9.87 -8.38 -0.04
N LEU A 62 9.03 -7.44 0.37
CA LEU A 62 8.01 -6.85 -0.51
C LEU A 62 8.68 -6.12 -1.68
N ASP A 63 9.74 -5.38 -1.42
CA ASP A 63 10.47 -4.64 -2.45
C ASP A 63 11.12 -5.60 -3.45
N ARG A 64 11.72 -6.69 -2.99
CA ARG A 64 12.30 -7.70 -3.89
C ARG A 64 11.23 -8.32 -4.79
N GLU A 65 10.08 -8.64 -4.25
CA GLU A 65 8.98 -9.21 -5.02
C GLU A 65 8.44 -8.21 -6.06
N THR A 66 8.32 -6.96 -5.67
CA THR A 66 7.87 -5.89 -6.57
C THR A 66 8.87 -5.66 -7.69
N GLU A 67 10.16 -5.59 -7.39
CA GLU A 67 11.20 -5.40 -8.41
C GLU A 67 11.23 -6.55 -9.42
N ALA A 68 11.07 -7.77 -8.95
CA ALA A 68 11.01 -8.93 -9.84
C ALA A 68 9.82 -8.86 -10.79
N ALA A 69 8.67 -8.37 -10.33
CA ALA A 69 7.47 -8.26 -11.14
C ALA A 69 7.45 -7.03 -12.05
N ALA A 70 8.21 -6.00 -11.70
CA ALA A 70 8.25 -4.74 -12.45
C ALA A 70 9.22 -4.77 -13.63
N ASP A 71 9.79 -5.91 -13.96
CA ASP A 71 10.73 -6.12 -15.05
C ASP A 71 11.96 -5.19 -14.95
N ASN A 72 12.09 -4.23 -15.90
CA ASN A 72 13.26 -3.37 -15.99
C ASN A 72 13.21 -2.14 -15.07
N TRP A 73 12.19 -2.03 -14.25
CA TRP A 73 12.07 -0.89 -13.35
C TRP A 73 12.66 -1.19 -11.99
N ARG A 74 13.66 -0.41 -11.59
CA ARG A 74 14.15 -0.45 -10.22
C ARG A 74 13.18 0.28 -9.31
N LEU A 75 12.95 -0.25 -8.11
CA LEU A 75 12.04 0.36 -7.15
C LEU A 75 12.45 1.80 -6.81
N SER A 76 13.76 2.09 -6.82
CA SER A 76 14.27 3.44 -6.57
C SER A 76 13.86 4.47 -7.62
N ARG A 77 13.47 4.03 -8.82
CA ARG A 77 12.98 4.90 -9.90
C ARG A 77 11.47 5.05 -9.92
N ILE A 78 10.78 4.27 -9.08
CA ILE A 78 9.34 4.36 -8.90
C ILE A 78 9.09 5.43 -7.85
N GLY A 79 8.09 6.28 -8.04
CA GLY A 79 7.78 7.34 -7.09
C GLY A 79 7.40 6.79 -5.71
N THR A 80 7.61 7.59 -4.68
CA THR A 80 7.35 7.18 -3.29
C THR A 80 5.91 6.70 -3.07
N VAL A 81 4.94 7.38 -3.67
CA VAL A 81 3.52 7.01 -3.55
C VAL A 81 3.28 5.66 -4.21
N GLU A 82 3.69 5.49 -5.45
CA GLU A 82 3.51 4.26 -6.22
C GLU A 82 4.21 3.08 -5.53
N ARG A 83 5.43 3.30 -5.03
CA ARG A 83 6.19 2.28 -4.30
C ARG A 83 5.44 1.79 -3.07
N ASN A 84 4.86 2.70 -2.32
CA ASN A 84 4.12 2.32 -1.11
C ASN A 84 2.76 1.71 -1.42
N ILE A 85 2.11 2.09 -2.51
CA ILE A 85 0.91 1.40 -2.98
C ILE A 85 1.25 -0.06 -3.32
N LEU A 86 2.36 -0.29 -4.03
CA LEU A 86 2.81 -1.63 -4.40
C LEU A 86 3.15 -2.46 -3.17
N ARG A 87 3.85 -1.88 -2.19
CA ARG A 87 4.16 -2.56 -0.93
C ARG A 87 2.89 -2.99 -0.20
N LEU A 88 1.96 -2.08 -0.05
CA LEU A 88 0.70 -2.33 0.67
C LEU A 88 -0.11 -3.43 -0.01
N ALA A 89 -0.30 -3.32 -1.32
CA ALA A 89 -1.10 -4.30 -2.06
C ALA A 89 -0.42 -5.67 -2.10
N THR A 90 0.89 -5.73 -2.29
CA THR A 90 1.64 -6.99 -2.26
C THR A 90 1.51 -7.66 -0.90
N TYR A 91 1.60 -6.88 0.17
CA TYR A 91 1.38 -7.38 1.53
C TYR A 91 -0.01 -8.00 1.67
N GLU A 92 -1.06 -7.31 1.22
CA GLU A 92 -2.42 -7.84 1.28
C GLU A 92 -2.62 -9.08 0.40
N LEU A 93 -1.98 -9.13 -0.77
CA LEU A 93 -2.01 -10.34 -1.61
C LEU A 93 -1.39 -11.53 -0.88
N ARG A 94 -0.30 -11.31 -0.14
CA ARG A 94 0.33 -12.37 0.67
C ARG A 94 -0.55 -12.82 1.82
N LEU A 95 -1.24 -11.89 2.48
CA LEU A 95 -2.16 -12.22 3.58
C LEU A 95 -3.31 -13.11 3.10
N GLY A 96 -3.80 -12.88 1.90
CA GLY A 96 -4.87 -13.69 1.34
C GLY A 96 -6.23 -13.53 2.00
N GLU A 97 -6.45 -12.48 2.77
CA GLU A 97 -7.71 -12.21 3.46
C GLU A 97 -8.80 -11.71 2.51
N GLU A 98 -8.40 -11.09 1.41
CA GLU A 98 -9.30 -10.52 0.42
C GLU A 98 -9.05 -11.15 -0.95
N PRO A 99 -10.07 -11.24 -1.83
CA PRO A 99 -9.85 -11.70 -3.20
C PRO A 99 -8.80 -10.84 -3.91
N PRO A 100 -7.90 -11.44 -4.72
CA PRO A 100 -6.85 -10.69 -5.40
C PRO A 100 -7.36 -9.53 -6.23
N LYS A 101 -8.48 -9.72 -6.94
CA LYS A 101 -9.06 -8.65 -7.75
C LYS A 101 -9.50 -7.44 -6.93
N VAL A 102 -9.99 -7.68 -5.72
CA VAL A 102 -10.36 -6.59 -4.80
C VAL A 102 -9.12 -5.82 -4.39
N VAL A 103 -8.06 -6.52 -3.99
CA VAL A 103 -6.79 -5.89 -3.59
C VAL A 103 -6.23 -5.04 -4.73
N ILE A 104 -6.19 -5.60 -5.95
CA ILE A 104 -5.67 -4.89 -7.13
C ILE A 104 -6.53 -3.66 -7.45
N ASN A 105 -7.85 -3.82 -7.48
CA ASN A 105 -8.76 -2.70 -7.78
C ASN A 105 -8.63 -1.58 -6.74
N GLU A 106 -8.49 -1.91 -5.47
CA GLU A 106 -8.29 -0.90 -4.41
C GLU A 106 -6.94 -0.18 -4.56
N ALA A 107 -5.88 -0.91 -4.94
CA ALA A 107 -4.58 -0.31 -5.20
C ALA A 107 -4.63 0.65 -6.40
N VAL A 108 -5.31 0.25 -7.46
CA VAL A 108 -5.51 1.10 -8.65
C VAL A 108 -6.29 2.36 -8.27
N GLN A 109 -7.29 2.24 -7.40
CA GLN A 109 -8.06 3.39 -6.92
C GLN A 109 -7.18 4.36 -6.12
N LEU A 110 -6.31 3.84 -5.26
CA LEU A 110 -5.34 4.67 -4.53
C LEU A 110 -4.41 5.40 -5.51
N ALA A 111 -4.00 4.73 -6.58
CA ALA A 111 -3.17 5.36 -7.60
C ALA A 111 -3.90 6.52 -8.30
N HIS A 112 -5.18 6.35 -8.58
CA HIS A 112 -6.00 7.44 -9.15
C HIS A 112 -6.07 8.64 -8.22
N TRP A 113 -6.18 8.42 -6.90
CA TRP A 113 -6.31 9.53 -5.95
C TRP A 113 -4.99 10.19 -5.60
N PHE A 114 -3.89 9.44 -5.52
CA PHE A 114 -2.66 9.93 -4.91
C PHE A 114 -1.44 9.93 -5.83
N ALA A 115 -1.52 9.32 -6.99
CA ALA A 115 -0.38 9.20 -7.91
C ALA A 115 -0.65 9.87 -9.26
N GLY A 116 0.33 9.86 -10.15
CA GLY A 116 0.21 10.47 -11.46
C GLY A 116 -0.65 9.67 -12.44
N ALA A 117 -0.98 10.27 -13.57
CA ALA A 117 -1.93 9.72 -14.55
C ALA A 117 -1.53 8.35 -15.11
N LYS A 118 -0.24 8.03 -15.18
CA LYS A 118 0.25 6.75 -15.70
C LYS A 118 0.34 5.66 -14.65
N ALA A 119 0.24 6.01 -13.38
CA ALA A 119 0.44 5.07 -12.29
C ALA A 119 -0.61 3.97 -12.21
N PRO A 120 -1.92 4.23 -12.41
CA PRO A 120 -2.92 3.17 -12.30
C PRO A 120 -2.65 1.97 -13.19
N ALA A 121 -2.33 2.20 -14.47
CA ALA A 121 -2.05 1.12 -15.41
C ALA A 121 -0.78 0.35 -15.05
N PHE A 122 0.27 1.05 -14.63
CA PHE A 122 1.52 0.44 -14.18
C PHE A 122 1.30 -0.44 -12.96
N ILE A 123 0.61 0.07 -11.95
CA ILE A 123 0.33 -0.64 -10.71
C ILE A 123 -0.53 -1.88 -10.99
N ASN A 124 -1.55 -1.74 -11.82
CA ASN A 124 -2.39 -2.88 -12.20
C ASN A 124 -1.56 -4.00 -12.82
N GLY A 125 -0.68 -3.67 -13.76
CA GLY A 125 0.15 -4.66 -14.43
C GLY A 125 1.13 -5.37 -13.50
N VAL A 126 1.79 -4.62 -12.61
CA VAL A 126 2.73 -5.19 -11.65
C VAL A 126 2.01 -6.12 -10.67
N LEU A 127 0.91 -5.66 -10.11
CA LEU A 127 0.15 -6.46 -9.13
C LEU A 127 -0.48 -7.70 -9.73
N ASP A 128 -0.91 -7.63 -10.98
CA ASP A 128 -1.42 -8.79 -11.70
C ASP A 128 -0.33 -9.88 -11.80
N ARG A 129 0.89 -9.50 -12.15
CA ARG A 129 2.02 -10.44 -12.20
C ARG A 129 2.35 -11.01 -10.82
N ILE A 130 2.33 -10.17 -9.79
CA ILE A 130 2.58 -10.63 -8.42
C ILE A 130 1.51 -11.64 -8.00
N ALA A 131 0.25 -11.36 -8.25
CA ALA A 131 -0.84 -12.26 -7.90
C ALA A 131 -0.71 -13.60 -8.61
N HIS A 132 -0.36 -13.61 -9.88
CA HIS A 132 -0.08 -14.85 -10.62
C HIS A 132 1.10 -15.61 -10.03
N SER A 133 2.20 -14.90 -9.72
CA SER A 133 3.39 -15.49 -9.12
C SER A 133 3.09 -16.13 -7.77
N LEU A 134 2.18 -15.56 -7.01
CA LEU A 134 1.76 -16.12 -5.72
C LEU A 134 0.73 -17.24 -5.85
N GLY A 135 0.32 -17.58 -7.07
CA GLY A 135 -0.71 -18.58 -7.29
C GLY A 135 -2.12 -18.12 -6.89
N ARG A 136 -2.35 -16.79 -6.84
CA ARG A 136 -3.62 -16.21 -6.41
C ARG A 136 -4.53 -15.82 -7.57
N LEU A 137 -3.99 -15.79 -8.77
CA LEU A 137 -4.74 -15.58 -10.01
C LEU A 137 -4.43 -16.64 -11.02
#